data_ffc1242ee38d10aa5ae1a787ca72e7a3
#
_entry.id   ffc1242ee38d10aa5ae1a787ca72e7a3
#
_cell.length_a   1.000
_cell.length_b   1.000
_cell.length_c   1.000
_cell.angle_alpha   90.00
_cell.angle_beta   90.00
_cell.angle_gamma   90.00
#
_symmetry.space_group_name_H-M   'P 1'
#
loop_
_entity.id
_entity.type
_entity.pdbx_description
1 polymer ?
#
loop_
_entity_poly.entity_id
_entity_poly.type
_entity_poly.pdbx_seq_one_letter_code
_entity_poly.pdbx_strand_id
1 'polypeptide(L)'
;MSILQIVDLKKDYGEEPNITHALKGIQFEVDKGEFVGIMGASGSGKTTLLNCISTIDTATDGHIYLDGKDILEIREKDIARFRRESLGFIFQDFNLLDTLTIEENIALALTINKVSANKIDSQIQQIAAKLNITDILNKYPYQVSGGQKQRCACARAIINHPTLILADEPTGALDSHSSQMLLSTIQEMNEQMDATILMVTHDAFSASYANRILFLRDSEIYKEIMKGSSSRKEFFEQILEVLNTLGGGVNDVR
;
A
#
# COMPACT_ATOMS: atom_id res chain seq x y z
N MET A 1 -11.86 10.99 -10.59
CA MET A 1 -10.99 10.83 -11.79
C MET A 1 -10.03 9.71 -11.48
N SER A 2 -10.09 8.63 -12.24
CA SER A 2 -9.28 7.44 -12.00
C SER A 2 -7.79 7.74 -12.16
N ILE A 3 -7.01 7.44 -11.12
CA ILE A 3 -5.56 7.62 -11.10
C ILE A 3 -4.81 6.32 -11.40
N LEU A 4 -5.38 5.18 -10.98
CA LEU A 4 -4.90 3.84 -11.29
C LEU A 4 -6.01 3.09 -12.03
N GLN A 5 -5.67 2.47 -13.17
CA GLN A 5 -6.57 1.58 -13.91
C GLN A 5 -5.85 0.27 -14.19
N ILE A 6 -6.44 -0.82 -13.80
CA ILE A 6 -5.98 -2.18 -14.08
C ILE A 6 -6.95 -2.79 -15.09
N VAL A 7 -6.43 -3.25 -16.22
CA VAL A 7 -7.24 -3.75 -17.33
C VAL A 7 -6.79 -5.16 -17.72
N ASP A 8 -7.64 -6.14 -17.48
CA ASP A 8 -7.42 -7.57 -17.82
C ASP A 8 -6.02 -8.09 -17.42
N LEU A 9 -5.54 -7.71 -16.23
CA LEU A 9 -4.17 -7.97 -15.81
C LEU A 9 -3.98 -9.45 -15.50
N LYS A 10 -3.00 -10.09 -16.15
CA LYS A 10 -2.63 -11.50 -15.95
C LYS A 10 -1.17 -11.62 -15.53
N LYS A 11 -0.90 -12.57 -14.66
CA LYS A 11 0.46 -12.94 -14.27
C LYS A 11 0.58 -14.44 -14.10
N ASP A 12 1.47 -15.00 -14.87
CA ASP A 12 1.82 -16.41 -14.84
C ASP A 12 3.27 -16.60 -14.39
N TYR A 13 3.52 -17.65 -13.62
CA TYR A 13 4.86 -18.09 -13.23
C TYR A 13 5.10 -19.51 -13.69
N GLY A 14 6.35 -19.82 -14.04
CA GLY A 14 6.76 -21.14 -14.51
C GLY A 14 6.63 -21.30 -16.02
N GLU A 15 6.91 -22.51 -16.49
CA GLU A 15 6.83 -22.92 -17.89
C GLU A 15 6.00 -24.20 -18.01
N GLU A 16 5.45 -24.48 -19.21
CA GLU A 16 4.69 -25.70 -19.43
C GLU A 16 5.50 -26.95 -19.07
N PRO A 17 4.92 -27.95 -18.38
CA PRO A 17 3.51 -28.07 -18.01
C PRO A 17 3.14 -27.49 -16.63
N ASN A 18 4.05 -26.77 -15.95
CA ASN A 18 3.89 -26.33 -14.57
C ASN A 18 3.66 -24.80 -14.47
N ILE A 19 2.64 -24.28 -15.15
CA ILE A 19 2.27 -22.86 -15.06
C ILE A 19 1.40 -22.62 -13.84
N THR A 20 1.74 -21.58 -13.06
CA THR A 20 0.91 -21.06 -11.97
C THR A 20 0.31 -19.73 -12.38
N HIS A 21 -1.01 -19.70 -12.55
CA HIS A 21 -1.77 -18.47 -12.86
C HIS A 21 -1.99 -17.66 -11.58
N ALA A 22 -1.11 -16.71 -11.31
CA ALA A 22 -1.16 -15.89 -10.10
C ALA A 22 -2.18 -14.74 -10.19
N LEU A 23 -2.46 -14.23 -11.40
CA LEU A 23 -3.53 -13.26 -11.70
C LEU A 23 -4.23 -13.71 -12.99
N LYS A 24 -5.59 -13.67 -12.99
CA LYS A 24 -6.42 -14.21 -14.07
C LYS A 24 -7.39 -13.16 -14.64
N GLY A 25 -6.84 -12.02 -15.11
CA GLY A 25 -7.69 -10.96 -15.68
C GLY A 25 -8.26 -10.02 -14.64
N ILE A 26 -7.41 -9.56 -13.74
CA ILE A 26 -7.79 -8.55 -12.72
C ILE A 26 -8.15 -7.24 -13.41
N GLN A 27 -9.30 -6.67 -13.02
CA GLN A 27 -9.77 -5.39 -13.53
C GLN A 27 -10.41 -4.55 -12.43
N PHE A 28 -9.89 -3.35 -12.20
CA PHE A 28 -10.47 -2.33 -11.31
C PHE A 28 -9.81 -0.97 -11.56
N GLU A 29 -10.41 0.06 -10.96
CA GLU A 29 -9.88 1.42 -10.98
C GLU A 29 -9.77 1.96 -9.57
N VAL A 30 -8.89 2.94 -9.36
CA VAL A 30 -8.76 3.70 -8.09
C VAL A 30 -8.83 5.17 -8.43
N ASP A 31 -9.71 5.90 -7.76
CA ASP A 31 -9.82 7.33 -7.92
C ASP A 31 -8.75 8.07 -7.09
N LYS A 32 -8.40 9.28 -7.55
CA LYS A 32 -7.48 10.13 -6.80
C LYS A 32 -8.03 10.43 -5.40
N GLY A 33 -7.19 10.31 -4.38
CA GLY A 33 -7.57 10.49 -2.98
C GLY A 33 -8.39 9.33 -2.40
N GLU A 34 -8.53 8.21 -3.10
CA GLU A 34 -9.21 7.03 -2.58
C GLU A 34 -8.27 6.16 -1.74
N PHE A 35 -8.79 5.58 -0.67
CA PHE A 35 -8.11 4.54 0.10
C PHE A 35 -8.78 3.20 -0.16
N VAL A 36 -8.13 2.34 -0.95
CA VAL A 36 -8.62 1.02 -1.34
C VAL A 36 -7.85 -0.07 -0.62
N GLY A 37 -8.58 -1.01 -0.02
CA GLY A 37 -8.02 -2.24 0.53
C GLY A 37 -8.19 -3.41 -0.43
N ILE A 38 -7.17 -4.26 -0.55
CA ILE A 38 -7.24 -5.54 -1.27
C ILE A 38 -7.12 -6.66 -0.24
N MET A 39 -8.15 -7.49 -0.15
CA MET A 39 -8.21 -8.61 0.78
C MET A 39 -8.28 -9.95 0.06
N GLY A 40 -7.85 -11.01 0.72
CA GLY A 40 -7.94 -12.38 0.22
C GLY A 40 -7.07 -13.34 1.02
N ALA A 41 -7.28 -14.63 0.84
CA ALA A 41 -6.48 -15.67 1.48
C ALA A 41 -5.00 -15.62 1.03
N SER A 42 -4.12 -16.29 1.76
CA SER A 42 -2.74 -16.51 1.29
C SER A 42 -2.76 -17.19 -0.09
N GLY A 43 -1.91 -16.72 -0.99
CA GLY A 43 -1.85 -17.25 -2.37
C GLY A 43 -2.94 -16.75 -3.32
N SER A 44 -3.84 -15.83 -2.92
CA SER A 44 -4.87 -15.29 -3.82
C SER A 44 -4.37 -14.29 -4.88
N GLY A 45 -3.06 -13.95 -4.89
CA GLY A 45 -2.46 -13.04 -5.87
C GLY A 45 -2.23 -11.61 -5.40
N LYS A 46 -2.55 -11.26 -4.13
CA LYS A 46 -2.43 -9.88 -3.60
C LYS A 46 -1.04 -9.27 -3.76
N THR A 47 -0.02 -9.95 -3.25
CA THR A 47 1.38 -9.50 -3.34
C THR A 47 1.86 -9.47 -4.80
N THR A 48 1.43 -10.44 -5.62
CA THR A 48 1.72 -10.44 -7.06
C THR A 48 1.13 -9.20 -7.75
N LEU A 49 -0.13 -8.86 -7.45
CA LEU A 49 -0.78 -7.65 -7.97
C LEU A 49 -0.01 -6.39 -7.55
N LEU A 50 0.34 -6.28 -6.27
CA LEU A 50 1.12 -5.16 -5.76
C LEU A 50 2.51 -5.07 -6.45
N ASN A 51 3.17 -6.21 -6.66
CA ASN A 51 4.47 -6.27 -7.35
C ASN A 51 4.36 -5.82 -8.82
N CYS A 52 3.29 -6.19 -9.53
CA CYS A 52 3.05 -5.71 -10.89
C CYS A 52 2.81 -4.18 -10.91
N ILE A 53 1.97 -3.66 -10.02
CA ILE A 53 1.69 -2.21 -9.91
C ILE A 53 2.97 -1.43 -9.55
N SER A 54 3.81 -2.00 -8.69
CA SER A 54 5.07 -1.38 -8.27
C SER A 54 6.22 -1.56 -9.27
N THR A 55 5.98 -2.26 -10.40
CA THR A 55 7.00 -2.62 -11.39
C THR A 55 8.15 -3.47 -10.83
N ILE A 56 7.99 -4.09 -9.65
CA ILE A 56 8.93 -5.07 -9.10
C ILE A 56 8.87 -6.36 -9.92
N ASP A 57 7.66 -6.70 -10.38
CA ASP A 57 7.44 -7.81 -11.31
C ASP A 57 6.71 -7.28 -12.57
N THR A 58 6.83 -8.03 -13.67
CA THR A 58 6.20 -7.67 -14.95
C THR A 58 4.98 -8.55 -15.17
N ALA A 59 3.85 -7.96 -15.53
CA ALA A 59 2.66 -8.70 -15.92
C ALA A 59 2.91 -9.56 -17.17
N THR A 60 2.20 -10.67 -17.28
CA THR A 60 2.26 -11.54 -18.46
C THR A 60 1.37 -10.98 -19.59
N ASP A 61 0.23 -10.37 -19.24
CA ASP A 61 -0.73 -9.80 -20.18
C ASP A 61 -1.58 -8.72 -19.48
N GLY A 62 -2.30 -7.90 -20.24
CA GLY A 62 -3.11 -6.80 -19.73
C GLY A 62 -2.36 -5.49 -19.62
N HIS A 63 -2.98 -4.50 -18.95
CA HIS A 63 -2.41 -3.15 -18.83
C HIS A 63 -2.57 -2.59 -17.41
N ILE A 64 -1.63 -1.72 -17.03
CA ILE A 64 -1.66 -0.95 -15.78
C ILE A 64 -1.41 0.52 -16.12
N TYR A 65 -2.44 1.35 -15.99
CA TYR A 65 -2.30 2.78 -16.20
C TYR A 65 -2.19 3.49 -14.85
N LEU A 66 -1.16 4.31 -14.67
CA LEU A 66 -1.02 5.23 -13.54
C LEU A 66 -0.93 6.66 -14.08
N ASP A 67 -1.84 7.52 -13.65
CA ASP A 67 -2.00 8.88 -14.15
C ASP A 67 -2.05 8.93 -15.70
N GLY A 68 -2.83 8.01 -16.28
CA GLY A 68 -3.06 7.86 -17.72
C GLY A 68 -1.87 7.30 -18.52
N LYS A 69 -0.78 6.88 -17.86
CA LYS A 69 0.40 6.28 -18.52
C LYS A 69 0.43 4.77 -18.26
N ASP A 70 0.58 3.98 -19.32
CA ASP A 70 0.82 2.55 -19.17
C ASP A 70 2.20 2.31 -18.58
N ILE A 71 2.24 1.76 -17.35
CA ILE A 71 3.51 1.52 -16.65
C ILE A 71 4.26 0.31 -17.19
N LEU A 72 3.58 -0.59 -17.90
CA LEU A 72 4.21 -1.76 -18.53
C LEU A 72 5.05 -1.37 -19.77
N GLU A 73 4.77 -0.21 -20.35
CA GLU A 73 5.53 0.35 -21.49
C GLU A 73 6.75 1.18 -21.05
N ILE A 74 6.98 1.34 -19.73
CA ILE A 74 8.12 2.12 -19.22
C ILE A 74 9.42 1.39 -19.55
N ARG A 75 10.34 2.10 -20.21
CA ARG A 75 11.67 1.55 -20.53
C ARG A 75 12.44 1.22 -19.25
N GLU A 76 13.17 0.14 -19.23
CA GLU A 76 13.95 -0.36 -18.07
C GLU A 76 14.78 0.73 -17.39
N LYS A 77 15.46 1.58 -18.15
CA LYS A 77 16.27 2.70 -17.62
C LYS A 77 15.45 3.77 -16.89
N ASP A 78 14.15 3.86 -17.12
CA ASP A 78 13.24 4.85 -16.57
C ASP A 78 12.43 4.30 -15.38
N ILE A 79 12.39 2.97 -15.17
CA ILE A 79 11.63 2.29 -14.11
C ILE A 79 12.02 2.80 -12.70
N ALA A 80 13.33 2.91 -12.43
CA ALA A 80 13.80 3.39 -11.13
C ALA A 80 13.37 4.84 -10.86
N ARG A 81 13.31 5.68 -11.88
CA ARG A 81 12.80 7.04 -11.78
C ARG A 81 11.30 7.04 -11.52
N PHE A 82 10.52 6.25 -12.26
CA PHE A 82 9.09 6.10 -12.06
C PHE A 82 8.77 5.70 -10.61
N ARG A 83 9.43 4.66 -10.08
CA ARG A 83 9.19 4.21 -8.69
C ARG A 83 9.41 5.31 -7.67
N ARG A 84 10.53 6.05 -7.75
CA ARG A 84 10.84 7.08 -6.75
C ARG A 84 10.00 8.36 -6.87
N GLU A 85 9.52 8.70 -8.08
CA GLU A 85 8.75 9.92 -8.34
C GLU A 85 7.24 9.71 -8.19
N SER A 86 6.73 8.51 -8.56
CA SER A 86 5.29 8.25 -8.63
C SER A 86 4.75 7.35 -7.53
N LEU A 87 5.61 6.57 -6.86
CA LEU A 87 5.18 5.58 -5.87
C LEU A 87 5.74 5.89 -4.47
N GLY A 88 4.88 5.71 -3.45
CA GLY A 88 5.27 5.62 -2.06
C GLY A 88 5.11 4.18 -1.57
N PHE A 89 5.95 3.73 -0.62
CA PHE A 89 5.88 2.36 -0.10
C PHE A 89 5.83 2.35 1.42
N ILE A 90 4.87 1.59 1.96
CA ILE A 90 4.77 1.26 3.38
C ILE A 90 4.82 -0.26 3.48
N PHE A 91 5.89 -0.79 4.07
CA PHE A 91 6.13 -2.23 4.20
C PHE A 91 5.81 -2.72 5.61
N GLN A 92 5.60 -4.02 5.75
CA GLN A 92 5.45 -4.71 7.04
C GLN A 92 6.67 -4.48 7.94
N ASP A 93 7.88 -4.71 7.41
CA ASP A 93 9.14 -4.32 8.04
C ASP A 93 9.42 -2.85 7.66
N PHE A 94 9.62 -2.00 8.62
CA PHE A 94 9.74 -0.54 8.41
C PHE A 94 10.76 -0.13 7.35
N ASN A 95 11.72 -1.01 7.04
CA ASN A 95 12.81 -0.79 6.09
C ASN A 95 13.56 0.55 6.33
N LEU A 96 13.74 0.87 7.62
CA LEU A 96 14.58 1.98 8.05
C LEU A 96 16.04 1.54 8.12
N LEU A 97 16.93 2.43 7.76
CA LEU A 97 18.38 2.22 7.91
C LEU A 97 18.78 2.57 9.34
N ASP A 98 19.22 1.57 10.12
CA ASP A 98 19.61 1.75 11.53
C ASP A 98 20.84 2.61 11.72
N THR A 99 21.64 2.82 10.68
CA THR A 99 22.83 3.69 10.66
C THR A 99 22.51 5.16 10.44
N LEU A 100 21.25 5.49 10.10
CA LEU A 100 20.76 6.83 9.87
C LEU A 100 19.76 7.23 10.95
N THR A 101 19.72 8.51 11.29
CA THR A 101 18.66 9.07 12.14
C THR A 101 17.29 9.00 11.46
N ILE A 102 16.22 9.29 12.20
CA ILE A 102 14.85 9.37 11.65
C ILE A 102 14.78 10.46 10.56
N GLU A 103 15.39 11.62 10.81
CA GLU A 103 15.49 12.70 9.82
C GLU A 103 16.20 12.26 8.54
N GLU A 104 17.35 11.62 8.68
CA GLU A 104 18.13 11.13 7.54
C GLU A 104 17.41 10.02 6.75
N ASN A 105 16.68 9.13 7.44
CA ASN A 105 15.82 8.14 6.79
C ASN A 105 14.73 8.78 5.93
N ILE A 106 14.14 9.89 6.39
CA ILE A 106 13.15 10.65 5.62
C ILE A 106 13.85 11.43 4.48
N ALA A 107 14.99 12.06 4.77
CA ALA A 107 15.77 12.83 3.80
C ALA A 107 16.21 12.01 2.58
N LEU A 108 16.42 10.69 2.74
CA LEU A 108 16.80 9.81 1.63
C LEU A 108 15.84 9.92 0.43
N ALA A 109 14.53 9.94 0.68
CA ALA A 109 13.53 10.02 -0.37
C ALA A 109 13.67 11.32 -1.19
N LEU A 110 13.94 12.44 -0.52
CA LEU A 110 14.15 13.75 -1.16
C LEU A 110 15.50 13.81 -1.89
N THR A 111 16.54 13.25 -1.26
CA THR A 111 17.92 13.27 -1.81
C THR A 111 18.01 12.46 -3.10
N ILE A 112 17.41 11.26 -3.13
CA ILE A 112 17.36 10.40 -4.33
C ILE A 112 16.58 11.09 -5.45
N ASN A 113 15.57 11.90 -5.13
CA ASN A 113 14.82 12.73 -6.08
C ASN A 113 15.51 14.05 -6.42
N LYS A 114 16.76 14.25 -5.95
CA LYS A 114 17.57 15.44 -6.24
C LYS A 114 16.90 16.76 -5.82
N VAL A 115 16.11 16.74 -4.76
CA VAL A 115 15.56 17.95 -4.16
C VAL A 115 16.70 18.83 -3.64
N SER A 116 16.62 20.14 -3.88
CA SER A 116 17.66 21.09 -3.44
C SER A 116 17.82 21.07 -1.94
N ALA A 117 19.06 21.02 -1.45
CA ALA A 117 19.41 20.88 -0.03
C ALA A 117 18.71 21.93 0.88
N ASN A 118 18.55 23.15 0.39
CA ASN A 118 17.87 24.24 1.12
C ASN A 118 16.36 24.04 1.32
N LYS A 119 15.75 23.02 0.68
CA LYS A 119 14.32 22.69 0.82
C LYS A 119 14.11 21.45 1.68
N ILE A 120 15.12 20.59 1.84
CA ILE A 120 15.00 19.28 2.50
C ILE A 120 14.53 19.48 3.94
N ASP A 121 15.24 20.27 4.73
CA ASP A 121 14.93 20.46 6.16
C ASP A 121 13.51 20.98 6.37
N SER A 122 13.07 21.96 5.57
CA SER A 122 11.72 22.52 5.71
C SER A 122 10.64 21.52 5.37
N GLN A 123 10.84 20.66 4.37
CA GLN A 123 9.89 19.61 4.01
C GLN A 123 9.84 18.51 5.07
N ILE A 124 10.99 18.12 5.63
CA ILE A 124 11.04 17.15 6.73
C ILE A 124 10.31 17.69 7.96
N GLN A 125 10.56 18.93 8.36
CA GLN A 125 9.89 19.52 9.52
C GLN A 125 8.37 19.57 9.33
N GLN A 126 7.88 19.91 8.13
CA GLN A 126 6.46 19.93 7.83
C GLN A 126 5.81 18.54 7.94
N ILE A 127 6.42 17.51 7.35
CA ILE A 127 5.87 16.15 7.40
C ILE A 127 6.00 15.55 8.80
N ALA A 128 7.11 15.81 9.51
CA ALA A 128 7.34 15.35 10.87
C ALA A 128 6.31 15.93 11.84
N ALA A 129 5.96 17.21 11.69
CA ALA A 129 4.89 17.83 12.47
C ALA A 129 3.52 17.19 12.22
N LYS A 130 3.15 16.94 10.96
CA LYS A 130 1.90 16.27 10.60
C LYS A 130 1.79 14.85 11.16
N LEU A 131 2.91 14.13 11.22
CA LEU A 131 2.95 12.74 11.69
C LEU A 131 3.38 12.59 13.16
N ASN A 132 3.50 13.70 13.91
CA ASN A 132 3.87 13.71 15.32
C ASN A 132 5.17 12.96 15.62
N ILE A 133 6.25 13.25 14.85
CA ILE A 133 7.59 12.66 15.00
C ILE A 133 8.70 13.70 15.07
N THR A 134 8.37 14.97 15.27
CA THR A 134 9.36 16.06 15.31
C THR A 134 10.37 15.88 16.46
N ASP A 135 9.92 15.38 17.61
CA ASP A 135 10.72 15.17 18.82
C ASP A 135 11.74 14.03 18.72
N ILE A 136 11.63 13.20 17.67
CA ILE A 136 12.50 12.02 17.46
C ILE A 136 13.38 12.12 16.22
N LEU A 137 13.36 13.23 15.48
CA LEU A 137 14.10 13.37 14.22
C LEU A 137 15.60 13.08 14.37
N ASN A 138 16.20 13.48 15.48
CA ASN A 138 17.63 13.26 15.77
C ASN A 138 17.95 11.88 16.37
N LYS A 139 16.95 11.01 16.57
CA LYS A 139 17.14 9.67 17.12
C LYS A 139 17.37 8.64 16.00
N TYR A 140 18.06 7.56 16.36
CA TYR A 140 18.21 6.41 15.48
C TYR A 140 17.01 5.45 15.60
N PRO A 141 16.72 4.61 14.58
CA PRO A 141 15.59 3.67 14.63
C PRO A 141 15.56 2.77 15.86
N TYR A 142 16.70 2.31 16.36
CA TYR A 142 16.78 1.48 17.57
C TYR A 142 16.47 2.23 18.88
N GLN A 143 16.36 3.56 18.86
CA GLN A 143 16.06 4.42 20.01
C GLN A 143 14.58 4.80 20.12
N VAL A 144 13.76 4.38 19.17
CA VAL A 144 12.35 4.78 19.06
C VAL A 144 11.43 3.57 19.08
N SER A 145 10.16 3.77 19.44
CA SER A 145 9.17 2.71 19.47
C SER A 145 8.78 2.20 18.07
N GLY A 146 8.18 1.00 17.97
CA GLY A 146 7.68 0.45 16.72
C GLY A 146 6.72 1.40 16.01
N GLY A 147 5.76 2.01 16.71
CA GLY A 147 4.85 2.99 16.15
C GLY A 147 5.52 4.27 15.65
N GLN A 148 6.63 4.71 16.30
CA GLN A 148 7.43 5.84 15.82
C GLN A 148 8.21 5.48 14.55
N LYS A 149 8.79 4.27 14.49
CA LYS A 149 9.43 3.75 13.25
C LYS A 149 8.45 3.73 12.09
N GLN A 150 7.22 3.30 12.36
CA GLN A 150 6.18 3.21 11.34
C GLN A 150 5.78 4.59 10.82
N ARG A 151 5.59 5.58 11.70
CA ARG A 151 5.33 6.96 11.28
C ARG A 151 6.49 7.55 10.48
N CYS A 152 7.73 7.20 10.79
CA CYS A 152 8.87 7.54 9.96
C CYS A 152 8.78 6.90 8.56
N ALA A 153 8.40 5.61 8.46
CA ALA A 153 8.18 4.95 7.18
C ALA A 153 7.04 5.62 6.38
N CYS A 154 5.94 6.01 7.04
CA CYS A 154 4.88 6.80 6.42
C CYS A 154 5.38 8.16 5.93
N ALA A 155 6.19 8.87 6.74
CA ALA A 155 6.79 10.15 6.32
C ALA A 155 7.63 9.98 5.05
N ARG A 156 8.48 8.96 5.01
CA ARG A 156 9.30 8.63 3.85
C ARG A 156 8.46 8.28 2.61
N ALA A 157 7.34 7.59 2.80
CA ALA A 157 6.47 7.19 1.71
C ALA A 157 5.76 8.39 1.05
N ILE A 158 5.35 9.40 1.83
CA ILE A 158 4.52 10.50 1.34
C ILE A 158 5.28 11.78 1.00
N ILE A 159 6.52 11.96 1.49
CA ILE A 159 7.23 13.25 1.41
C ILE A 159 7.49 13.74 -0.02
N ASN A 160 7.58 12.84 -0.98
CA ASN A 160 7.73 13.15 -2.40
C ASN A 160 6.38 13.42 -3.10
N HIS A 161 5.26 13.45 -2.38
CA HIS A 161 3.92 13.57 -2.96
C HIS A 161 3.66 12.57 -4.09
N PRO A 162 3.80 11.25 -3.82
CA PRO A 162 3.64 10.23 -4.85
C PRO A 162 2.22 10.22 -5.40
N THR A 163 2.06 9.74 -6.63
CA THR A 163 0.76 9.53 -7.26
C THR A 163 -0.05 8.44 -6.54
N LEU A 164 0.65 7.39 -6.06
CA LEU A 164 0.04 6.24 -5.39
C LEU A 164 0.94 5.74 -4.25
N ILE A 165 0.35 5.49 -3.09
CA ILE A 165 1.01 4.81 -1.97
C ILE A 165 0.57 3.35 -1.95
N LEU A 166 1.55 2.45 -1.93
CA LEU A 166 1.36 1.01 -1.83
C LEU A 166 1.73 0.56 -0.42
N ALA A 167 0.80 -0.09 0.27
CA ALA A 167 1.01 -0.64 1.60
C ALA A 167 0.82 -2.17 1.58
N ASP A 168 1.90 -2.91 1.84
CA ASP A 168 1.88 -4.38 1.84
C ASP A 168 1.91 -4.89 3.29
N GLU A 169 0.77 -5.42 3.75
CA GLU A 169 0.58 -5.97 5.10
C GLU A 169 1.16 -5.07 6.22
N PRO A 170 0.84 -3.76 6.24
CA PRO A 170 1.58 -2.79 7.03
C PRO A 170 1.52 -3.03 8.55
N THR A 171 0.57 -3.85 9.02
CA THR A 171 0.36 -4.18 10.43
C THR A 171 0.90 -5.54 10.84
N GLY A 172 1.41 -6.35 9.90
CA GLY A 172 1.73 -7.76 10.12
C GLY A 172 2.78 -8.05 11.21
N ALA A 173 3.67 -7.09 11.50
CA ALA A 173 4.71 -7.20 12.54
C ALA A 173 4.39 -6.40 13.82
N LEU A 174 3.17 -5.86 13.96
CA LEU A 174 2.81 -4.94 15.04
C LEU A 174 1.83 -5.57 16.03
N ASP A 175 1.92 -5.14 17.30
CA ASP A 175 0.87 -5.36 18.28
C ASP A 175 -0.40 -4.55 17.94
N SER A 176 -1.53 -4.88 18.58
CA SER A 176 -2.84 -4.28 18.30
C SER A 176 -2.86 -2.75 18.47
N HIS A 177 -2.15 -2.22 19.48
CA HIS A 177 -2.10 -0.78 19.74
C HIS A 177 -1.29 -0.05 18.67
N SER A 178 -0.12 -0.58 18.33
CA SER A 178 0.75 -0.05 17.27
C SER A 178 0.07 -0.14 15.89
N SER A 179 -0.65 -1.22 15.61
CA SER A 179 -1.47 -1.40 14.40
C SER A 179 -2.53 -0.31 14.28
N GLN A 180 -3.28 -0.05 15.36
CA GLN A 180 -4.29 1.00 15.36
C GLN A 180 -3.68 2.38 15.11
N MET A 181 -2.55 2.70 15.75
CA MET A 181 -1.86 3.98 15.56
C MET A 181 -1.38 4.15 14.12
N LEU A 182 -0.80 3.10 13.52
CA LEU A 182 -0.38 3.13 12.12
C LEU A 182 -1.56 3.36 11.18
N LEU A 183 -2.61 2.55 11.31
CA LEU A 183 -3.80 2.64 10.44
C LEU A 183 -4.49 4.00 10.55
N SER A 184 -4.55 4.57 11.76
CA SER A 184 -5.02 5.96 11.94
C SER A 184 -4.12 6.95 11.20
N THR A 185 -2.79 6.76 11.25
CA THR A 185 -1.84 7.62 10.50
C THR A 185 -2.04 7.49 8.99
N ILE A 186 -2.23 6.27 8.47
CA ILE A 186 -2.51 6.02 7.04
C ILE A 186 -3.84 6.68 6.63
N GLN A 187 -4.87 6.57 7.47
CA GLN A 187 -6.16 7.23 7.24
C GLN A 187 -6.02 8.75 7.25
N GLU A 188 -5.28 9.33 8.18
CA GLU A 188 -4.99 10.77 8.21
C GLU A 188 -4.24 11.24 6.95
N MET A 189 -3.29 10.44 6.45
CA MET A 189 -2.62 10.74 5.17
C MET A 189 -3.62 10.80 4.00
N ASN A 190 -4.58 9.89 3.97
CA ASN A 190 -5.64 9.90 2.96
C ASN A 190 -6.57 11.12 3.13
N GLU A 191 -7.15 11.32 4.32
CA GLU A 191 -8.19 12.33 4.57
C GLU A 191 -7.65 13.77 4.57
N GLN A 192 -6.44 14.00 5.09
CA GLN A 192 -5.89 15.35 5.31
C GLN A 192 -4.84 15.76 4.27
N MET A 193 -4.25 14.79 3.56
CA MET A 193 -3.17 15.04 2.60
C MET A 193 -3.53 14.59 1.17
N ASP A 194 -4.78 14.17 0.94
CA ASP A 194 -5.31 13.69 -0.36
C ASP A 194 -4.47 12.54 -0.96
N ALA A 195 -3.85 11.71 -0.09
CA ALA A 195 -3.05 10.60 -0.54
C ALA A 195 -3.93 9.50 -1.12
N THR A 196 -3.61 9.02 -2.33
CA THR A 196 -4.22 7.82 -2.90
C THR A 196 -3.49 6.60 -2.37
N ILE A 197 -4.21 5.65 -1.79
CA ILE A 197 -3.61 4.52 -1.06
C ILE A 197 -4.21 3.20 -1.53
N LEU A 198 -3.35 2.25 -1.87
CA LEU A 198 -3.70 0.86 -2.13
C LEU A 198 -3.03 -0.02 -1.08
N MET A 199 -3.82 -0.60 -0.19
CA MET A 199 -3.34 -1.44 0.90
C MET A 199 -3.72 -2.89 0.68
N VAL A 200 -2.74 -3.77 0.75
CA VAL A 200 -2.95 -5.22 0.77
C VAL A 200 -2.94 -5.69 2.22
N THR A 201 -3.94 -6.47 2.61
CA THR A 201 -4.02 -7.08 3.93
C THR A 201 -4.91 -8.32 3.93
N HIS A 202 -4.67 -9.24 4.86
CA HIS A 202 -5.60 -10.34 5.18
C HIS A 202 -6.38 -10.07 6.47
N ASP A 203 -6.08 -8.98 7.17
CA ASP A 203 -6.71 -8.60 8.43
C ASP A 203 -7.91 -7.67 8.22
N ALA A 204 -9.11 -8.10 8.65
CA ALA A 204 -10.35 -7.35 8.53
C ALA A 204 -10.34 -6.03 9.30
N PHE A 205 -9.62 -5.98 10.44
CA PHE A 205 -9.49 -4.75 11.21
C PHE A 205 -8.73 -3.69 10.43
N SER A 206 -7.60 -4.05 9.85
CA SER A 206 -6.80 -3.17 8.98
C SER A 206 -7.62 -2.70 7.77
N ALA A 207 -8.31 -3.62 7.10
CA ALA A 207 -9.14 -3.31 5.95
C ALA A 207 -10.27 -2.31 6.26
N SER A 208 -10.82 -2.34 7.48
CA SER A 208 -11.93 -1.45 7.89
C SER A 208 -11.59 0.05 7.87
N TYR A 209 -10.32 0.42 7.75
CA TYR A 209 -9.88 1.80 7.62
C TYR A 209 -10.00 2.34 6.18
N ALA A 210 -10.06 1.45 5.18
CA ALA A 210 -10.22 1.84 3.78
C ALA A 210 -11.63 2.33 3.47
N ASN A 211 -11.78 3.03 2.33
CA ASN A 211 -13.07 3.49 1.82
C ASN A 211 -13.79 2.39 1.02
N ARG A 212 -13.03 1.46 0.44
CA ARG A 212 -13.49 0.39 -0.42
C ARG A 212 -12.59 -0.84 -0.28
N ILE A 213 -13.18 -2.03 -0.37
CA ILE A 213 -12.43 -3.29 -0.32
C ILE A 213 -12.72 -4.11 -1.57
N LEU A 214 -11.65 -4.57 -2.20
CA LEU A 214 -11.66 -5.58 -3.26
C LEU A 214 -11.24 -6.92 -2.66
N PHE A 215 -12.08 -7.93 -2.78
CA PHE A 215 -11.77 -9.27 -2.30
C PHE A 215 -11.24 -10.12 -3.46
N LEU A 216 -10.00 -10.60 -3.32
CA LEU A 216 -9.39 -11.55 -4.25
C LEU A 216 -9.62 -12.97 -3.79
N ARG A 217 -10.09 -13.81 -4.72
CA ARG A 217 -10.24 -15.26 -4.58
C ARG A 217 -9.81 -15.93 -5.88
N ASP A 218 -9.04 -16.99 -5.79
CA ASP A 218 -8.62 -17.81 -6.94
C ASP A 218 -7.98 -17.00 -8.08
N SER A 219 -7.23 -15.93 -7.70
CA SER A 219 -6.53 -15.01 -8.61
C SER A 219 -7.44 -14.06 -9.42
N GLU A 220 -8.69 -13.87 -8.98
CA GLU A 220 -9.70 -12.99 -9.58
C GLU A 220 -10.33 -12.06 -8.51
N ILE A 221 -10.96 -10.96 -8.93
CA ILE A 221 -11.79 -10.15 -8.03
C ILE A 221 -13.13 -10.86 -7.85
N TYR A 222 -13.36 -11.36 -6.64
CA TYR A 222 -14.59 -12.06 -6.26
C TYR A 222 -15.73 -11.10 -5.91
N LYS A 223 -15.42 -10.06 -5.15
CA LYS A 223 -16.41 -9.10 -4.63
C LYS A 223 -15.76 -7.76 -4.32
N GLU A 224 -16.58 -6.74 -4.39
CA GLU A 224 -16.26 -5.38 -3.98
C GLU A 224 -17.30 -4.89 -2.97
N ILE A 225 -16.87 -4.17 -1.93
CA ILE A 225 -17.75 -3.47 -1.00
C ILE A 225 -17.21 -2.05 -0.73
N MET A 226 -18.12 -1.12 -0.56
CA MET A 226 -17.81 0.29 -0.27
C MET A 226 -18.29 0.65 1.15
N LYS A 227 -17.47 1.39 1.88
CA LYS A 227 -17.82 1.88 3.22
C LYS A 227 -19.00 2.86 3.17
N GLY A 228 -19.01 3.77 2.19
CA GLY A 228 -20.03 4.79 2.06
C GLY A 228 -20.19 5.61 3.33
N SER A 229 -21.44 5.73 3.81
CA SER A 229 -21.79 6.43 5.06
C SER A 229 -21.70 5.55 6.32
N SER A 230 -21.30 4.28 6.19
CA SER A 230 -21.19 3.37 7.34
C SER A 230 -20.07 3.79 8.28
N SER A 231 -20.29 3.58 9.58
CA SER A 231 -19.22 3.69 10.56
C SER A 231 -18.14 2.62 10.28
N ARG A 232 -16.92 2.82 10.79
CA ARG A 232 -15.86 1.81 10.66
C ARG A 232 -16.27 0.46 11.27
N LYS A 233 -17.04 0.47 12.36
CA LYS A 233 -17.52 -0.77 12.99
C LYS A 233 -18.49 -1.53 12.09
N GLU A 234 -19.47 -0.86 11.51
CA GLU A 234 -20.42 -1.47 10.58
C GLU A 234 -19.71 -1.99 9.32
N PHE A 235 -18.74 -1.23 8.82
CA PHE A 235 -17.94 -1.67 7.67
C PHE A 235 -17.07 -2.90 7.99
N PHE A 236 -16.49 -2.95 9.19
CA PHE A 236 -15.78 -4.13 9.67
C PHE A 236 -16.68 -5.36 9.73
N GLU A 237 -17.92 -5.23 10.22
CA GLU A 237 -18.91 -6.31 10.27
C GLU A 237 -19.26 -6.79 8.84
N GLN A 238 -19.45 -5.87 7.88
CA GLN A 238 -19.66 -6.21 6.46
C GLN A 238 -18.47 -6.97 5.85
N ILE A 239 -17.23 -6.58 6.19
CA ILE A 239 -16.02 -7.28 5.75
C ILE A 239 -16.03 -8.72 6.28
N LEU A 240 -16.34 -8.92 7.57
CA LEU A 240 -16.42 -10.26 8.17
C LEU A 240 -17.49 -11.13 7.52
N GLU A 241 -18.65 -10.59 7.15
CA GLU A 241 -19.69 -11.32 6.43
C GLU A 241 -19.16 -11.85 5.08
N VAL A 242 -18.42 -11.01 4.33
CA VAL A 242 -17.83 -11.45 3.05
C VAL A 242 -16.77 -12.52 3.28
N LEU A 243 -15.90 -12.36 4.29
CA LEU A 243 -14.87 -13.36 4.61
C LEU A 243 -15.48 -14.70 5.01
N ASN A 244 -16.58 -14.71 5.76
CA ASN A 244 -17.31 -15.93 6.12
C ASN A 244 -17.87 -16.65 4.86
N THR A 245 -18.30 -15.91 3.86
CA THR A 245 -18.75 -16.51 2.59
C THR A 245 -17.57 -17.00 1.73
N LEU A 246 -16.41 -16.35 1.82
CA LEU A 246 -15.19 -16.75 1.11
C LEU A 246 -14.54 -18.00 1.71
N GLY A 247 -14.63 -18.17 3.04
CA GLY A 247 -14.04 -19.31 3.76
C GLY A 247 -14.81 -20.65 3.61
N GLY A 248 -15.84 -20.70 2.77
CA GLY A 248 -16.76 -21.86 2.68
C GLY A 248 -17.70 -21.85 3.90
N GLY A 249 -19.00 -21.87 3.68
CA GLY A 249 -19.95 -21.99 4.78
C GLY A 249 -19.63 -23.19 5.68
N VAL A 250 -20.01 -23.09 6.94
CA VAL A 250 -19.80 -24.03 8.07
C VAL A 250 -20.26 -25.50 7.79
N ASN A 251 -20.20 -25.99 6.56
CA ASN A 251 -20.72 -27.29 6.16
C ASN A 251 -19.64 -28.36 5.85
N ASP A 252 -18.35 -28.07 6.01
CA ASP A 252 -17.27 -29.05 5.78
C ASP A 252 -16.57 -29.52 7.05
N VAL A 253 -17.24 -29.46 8.19
CA VAL A 253 -16.82 -30.18 9.41
C VAL A 253 -17.79 -31.36 9.61
N ARG A 254 -17.58 -32.42 8.86
CA ARG A 254 -18.04 -33.78 9.19
C ARG A 254 -16.90 -34.77 9.12
#